data_8c6ec93624b05cb00f3548e39f83e755
#
_entry.id   8c6ec93624b05cb00f3548e39f83e755
#
_cell.length_a   1.000
_cell.length_b   1.000
_cell.length_c   1.000
_cell.angle_alpha   90.00
_cell.angle_beta   90.00
_cell.angle_gamma   90.00
#
_symmetry.space_group_name_H-M   'P 1'
#
loop_
_entity.id
_entity.type
_entity.pdbx_description
1 polymer ?
#
loop_
_entity_poly.entity_id
_entity_poly.type
_entity_poly.pdbx_seq_one_letter_code
_entity_poly.pdbx_strand_id
1 'polypeptide(L)'
;MAQLQEWLGKIEYELLAGDPAVAVDDVIYDSRKAAPGKVFVCIPGSRADGHDFIPDVYEKGVRAFVVEKKLSELRIPEDPSVTVLRVPDARKALAYLAAERFGNPFRKMISIGVTGTKGKTTVTTMIRTILEASGKKAGLIGTTGCFIDGKRTPTVNTTPESYELHEDFAKMVEAGCEYVIMECSSQGFKLQRTCGLMYDCGIFLNISPDHIGPAEHESFEEYLACKAMLLSQCRKAIVNDDALHTDEVIRISGIAPEKVIRYSVKHDADVSVGAIEYISTPDFTGTRFTAKGLYEGEILLPLPGYFNIENTLAALTASALLSLPAEKVAEGVLSTSVNGRMEVVARTDRFTIFVDYAHNEVSMVSLLDTLRKDYKPERLVVIFGCGGNRSKDRRTGMGKAAAEAADFTVITSDNPRFEKPEDILRDIHEAYLEAGGKEENCILIADRRAAIRYAMEHAEKGDMIAVIGKGHEDYVEINGVRTHFLDREVILEEKEALKL
;
A
#
# COMPACT_ATOMS: atom_id res chain seq x y z
N MET A 1 -5.63 -5.95 -35.07
CA MET A 1 -5.69 -7.29 -34.46
C MET A 1 -4.31 -7.91 -34.61
N ALA A 2 -3.76 -8.46 -33.55
CA ALA A 2 -2.55 -9.27 -33.57
C ALA A 2 -2.91 -10.74 -33.72
N GLN A 3 -1.94 -11.60 -34.04
CA GLN A 3 -2.13 -13.04 -33.94
C GLN A 3 -1.78 -13.49 -32.53
N LEU A 4 -2.59 -14.37 -31.90
CA LEU A 4 -2.35 -14.81 -30.51
C LEU A 4 -0.93 -15.37 -30.32
N GLN A 5 -0.40 -16.10 -31.28
CA GLN A 5 0.95 -16.64 -31.27
C GLN A 5 2.04 -15.56 -31.06
N GLU A 6 1.81 -14.32 -31.48
CA GLU A 6 2.76 -13.22 -31.28
C GLU A 6 2.92 -12.86 -29.79
N TRP A 7 1.89 -13.15 -28.98
CA TRP A 7 1.89 -12.89 -27.54
C TRP A 7 2.36 -14.06 -26.68
N LEU A 8 2.58 -15.25 -27.28
CA LEU A 8 2.91 -16.48 -26.57
C LEU A 8 4.42 -16.69 -26.31
N GLY A 9 5.29 -15.82 -26.79
CA GLY A 9 6.74 -16.04 -26.88
C GLY A 9 7.48 -16.44 -25.60
N LYS A 10 6.89 -16.22 -24.41
CA LYS A 10 7.47 -16.62 -23.10
C LYS A 10 6.61 -17.61 -22.35
N ILE A 11 5.53 -18.06 -22.93
CA ILE A 11 4.54 -18.93 -22.30
C ILE A 11 4.81 -20.35 -22.77
N GLU A 12 5.03 -21.25 -21.83
CA GLU A 12 5.00 -22.68 -22.10
C GLU A 12 3.54 -23.11 -22.22
N TYR A 13 3.17 -23.69 -23.35
CA TYR A 13 1.80 -24.11 -23.60
C TYR A 13 1.73 -25.40 -24.44
N GLU A 14 0.60 -26.08 -24.31
CA GLU A 14 0.18 -27.19 -25.12
C GLU A 14 -1.04 -26.76 -25.95
N LEU A 15 -1.01 -26.92 -27.27
CA LEU A 15 -2.17 -26.67 -28.13
C LEU A 15 -3.14 -27.84 -28.01
N LEU A 16 -4.30 -27.64 -27.39
CA LEU A 16 -5.32 -28.67 -27.24
C LEU A 16 -6.32 -28.70 -28.42
N ALA A 17 -6.60 -27.56 -29.04
CA ALA A 17 -7.50 -27.39 -30.17
C ALA A 17 -7.22 -26.11 -30.96
N GLY A 18 -7.60 -26.07 -32.23
CA GLY A 18 -7.58 -24.88 -33.09
C GLY A 18 -6.18 -24.48 -33.60
N ASP A 19 -6.01 -23.17 -33.82
CA ASP A 19 -4.80 -22.59 -34.40
C ASP A 19 -4.34 -21.36 -33.55
N PRO A 20 -3.11 -21.32 -33.03
CA PRO A 20 -2.58 -20.18 -32.30
C PRO A 20 -2.39 -18.92 -33.17
N ALA A 21 -2.48 -19.01 -34.49
CA ALA A 21 -2.50 -17.86 -35.38
C ALA A 21 -3.86 -17.11 -35.41
N VAL A 22 -4.84 -17.52 -34.56
CA VAL A 22 -6.12 -16.82 -34.42
C VAL A 22 -5.92 -15.34 -34.13
N ALA A 23 -6.70 -14.49 -34.83
CA ALA A 23 -6.65 -13.04 -34.64
C ALA A 23 -7.30 -12.63 -33.31
N VAL A 24 -6.58 -11.86 -32.50
CA VAL A 24 -7.02 -11.34 -31.22
C VAL A 24 -6.73 -9.85 -31.11
N ASP A 25 -7.50 -9.14 -30.29
CA ASP A 25 -7.31 -7.71 -30.04
C ASP A 25 -7.05 -7.39 -28.57
N ASP A 26 -7.41 -8.31 -27.64
CA ASP A 26 -7.22 -8.10 -26.21
C ASP A 26 -7.23 -9.40 -25.40
N VAL A 27 -6.79 -9.27 -24.14
CA VAL A 27 -6.76 -10.34 -23.14
C VAL A 27 -7.77 -10.03 -22.05
N ILE A 28 -8.54 -11.01 -21.63
CA ILE A 28 -9.49 -10.87 -20.53
C ILE A 28 -9.41 -12.07 -19.58
N TYR A 29 -9.70 -11.84 -18.31
CA TYR A 29 -9.87 -12.86 -17.28
C TYR A 29 -11.19 -12.71 -16.51
N ASP A 30 -11.95 -11.64 -16.80
CA ASP A 30 -13.29 -11.40 -16.28
C ASP A 30 -14.32 -11.72 -17.34
N SER A 31 -15.15 -12.76 -17.10
CA SER A 31 -16.20 -13.23 -18.03
C SER A 31 -17.25 -12.17 -18.39
N ARG A 32 -17.37 -11.11 -17.57
CA ARG A 32 -18.26 -9.98 -17.84
C ARG A 32 -17.77 -9.08 -18.96
N LYS A 33 -16.44 -9.09 -19.22
CA LYS A 33 -15.78 -8.35 -20.31
C LYS A 33 -15.69 -9.16 -21.62
N ALA A 34 -16.32 -10.34 -21.69
CA ALA A 34 -16.26 -11.22 -22.86
C ALA A 34 -16.90 -10.58 -24.10
N ALA A 35 -16.18 -10.62 -25.22
CA ALA A 35 -16.58 -10.13 -26.54
C ALA A 35 -15.78 -10.84 -27.66
N PRO A 36 -16.21 -10.80 -28.91
CA PRO A 36 -15.42 -11.30 -30.05
C PRO A 36 -14.03 -10.67 -30.11
N GLY A 37 -13.03 -11.41 -30.56
CA GLY A 37 -11.64 -10.96 -30.67
C GLY A 37 -10.84 -11.00 -29.36
N LYS A 38 -11.45 -11.37 -28.23
CA LYS A 38 -10.77 -11.51 -26.95
C LYS A 38 -10.18 -12.91 -26.76
N VAL A 39 -9.05 -12.99 -26.04
CA VAL A 39 -8.57 -14.25 -25.47
C VAL A 39 -8.93 -14.31 -23.99
N PHE A 40 -9.65 -15.34 -23.56
CA PHE A 40 -10.09 -15.53 -22.19
C PHE A 40 -9.13 -16.44 -21.43
N VAL A 41 -8.54 -15.92 -20.37
CA VAL A 41 -7.65 -16.66 -19.48
C VAL A 41 -8.46 -17.19 -18.29
N CYS A 42 -8.59 -18.51 -18.19
CA CYS A 42 -9.35 -19.19 -17.16
C CYS A 42 -8.51 -19.33 -15.88
N ILE A 43 -8.65 -18.38 -14.97
CA ILE A 43 -7.91 -18.39 -13.71
C ILE A 43 -8.71 -19.16 -12.64
N PRO A 44 -8.11 -20.19 -11.99
CA PRO A 44 -8.70 -20.79 -10.81
C PRO A 44 -8.69 -19.78 -9.66
N GLY A 45 -9.86 -19.35 -9.21
CA GLY A 45 -10.02 -18.39 -8.12
C GLY A 45 -10.51 -19.05 -6.84
N SER A 46 -10.38 -18.34 -5.69
CA SER A 46 -10.84 -18.83 -4.38
C SER A 46 -12.38 -18.90 -4.24
N ARG A 47 -13.12 -18.13 -5.03
CA ARG A 47 -14.60 -18.06 -5.00
C ARG A 47 -15.26 -18.69 -6.21
N ALA A 48 -14.59 -18.72 -7.33
CA ALA A 48 -15.10 -19.26 -8.60
C ALA A 48 -13.91 -19.69 -9.47
N ASP A 49 -14.10 -20.74 -10.24
CA ASP A 49 -13.11 -21.20 -11.22
C ASP A 49 -13.42 -20.58 -12.59
N GLY A 50 -12.45 -19.89 -13.19
CA GLY A 50 -12.56 -19.28 -14.51
C GLY A 50 -13.00 -20.26 -15.60
N HIS A 51 -12.64 -21.54 -15.48
CA HIS A 51 -13.03 -22.59 -16.43
C HIS A 51 -14.55 -22.83 -16.48
N ASP A 52 -15.28 -22.57 -15.39
CA ASP A 52 -16.74 -22.77 -15.35
C ASP A 52 -17.49 -21.75 -16.21
N PHE A 53 -16.86 -20.63 -16.55
CA PHE A 53 -17.45 -19.56 -17.36
C PHE A 53 -17.22 -19.75 -18.88
N ILE A 54 -16.50 -20.78 -19.30
CA ILE A 54 -16.19 -21.02 -20.72
C ILE A 54 -17.46 -21.04 -21.61
N PRO A 55 -18.55 -21.74 -21.24
CA PRO A 55 -19.75 -21.73 -22.05
C PRO A 55 -20.33 -20.31 -22.23
N ASP A 56 -20.47 -19.55 -21.16
CA ASP A 56 -21.04 -18.20 -21.23
C ASP A 56 -20.15 -17.24 -22.02
N VAL A 57 -18.84 -17.40 -21.91
CA VAL A 57 -17.84 -16.58 -22.62
C VAL A 57 -17.81 -16.93 -24.10
N TYR A 58 -17.98 -18.23 -24.44
CA TYR A 58 -18.12 -18.70 -25.82
C TYR A 58 -19.38 -18.13 -26.50
N GLU A 59 -20.53 -18.14 -25.81
CA GLU A 59 -21.79 -17.56 -26.31
C GLU A 59 -21.67 -16.06 -26.62
N LYS A 60 -20.79 -15.36 -25.88
CA LYS A 60 -20.46 -13.95 -26.15
C LYS A 60 -19.46 -13.74 -27.30
N GLY A 61 -19.09 -14.81 -28.02
CA GLY A 61 -18.27 -14.75 -29.21
C GLY A 61 -16.76 -14.89 -29.00
N VAL A 62 -16.29 -15.19 -27.80
CA VAL A 62 -14.88 -15.53 -27.59
C VAL A 62 -14.55 -16.88 -28.21
N ARG A 63 -13.40 -16.98 -28.88
CA ARG A 63 -12.96 -18.20 -29.58
C ARG A 63 -11.53 -18.61 -29.21
N ALA A 64 -10.85 -17.88 -28.32
CA ALA A 64 -9.51 -18.21 -27.84
C ALA A 64 -9.52 -18.33 -26.30
N PHE A 65 -9.05 -19.48 -25.80
CA PHE A 65 -9.06 -19.81 -24.38
C PHE A 65 -7.67 -20.25 -23.91
N VAL A 66 -7.25 -19.75 -22.77
CA VAL A 66 -6.06 -20.20 -22.04
C VAL A 66 -6.52 -20.88 -20.75
N VAL A 67 -6.17 -22.14 -20.57
CA VAL A 67 -6.71 -23.03 -19.54
C VAL A 67 -5.59 -23.78 -18.81
N GLU A 68 -5.87 -24.27 -17.61
CA GLU A 68 -4.96 -25.20 -16.88
C GLU A 68 -5.42 -26.66 -17.00
N LYS A 69 -6.70 -26.87 -17.24
CA LYS A 69 -7.34 -28.20 -17.32
C LYS A 69 -7.16 -28.87 -18.67
N LYS A 70 -7.31 -30.18 -18.71
CA LYS A 70 -7.32 -30.97 -19.95
C LYS A 70 -8.63 -30.72 -20.71
N LEU A 71 -8.60 -30.89 -22.02
CA LEU A 71 -9.78 -30.66 -22.90
C LEU A 71 -11.01 -31.47 -22.45
N SER A 72 -10.81 -32.72 -22.00
CA SER A 72 -11.87 -33.61 -21.52
C SER A 72 -12.56 -33.14 -20.25
N GLU A 73 -11.97 -32.20 -19.54
CA GLU A 73 -12.49 -31.62 -18.29
C GLU A 73 -13.22 -30.28 -18.52
N LEU A 74 -13.19 -29.78 -19.74
CA LEU A 74 -13.74 -28.48 -20.15
C LEU A 74 -15.08 -28.64 -20.87
N ARG A 75 -15.96 -27.66 -20.61
CA ARG A 75 -17.24 -27.57 -21.36
C ARG A 75 -17.06 -26.64 -22.55
N ILE A 76 -16.23 -27.07 -23.52
CA ILE A 76 -15.99 -26.32 -24.76
C ILE A 76 -16.82 -26.96 -25.88
N PRO A 77 -17.60 -26.18 -26.64
CA PRO A 77 -18.30 -26.68 -27.84
C PRO A 77 -17.32 -27.21 -28.88
N GLU A 78 -17.74 -28.26 -29.62
CA GLU A 78 -17.03 -28.76 -30.80
C GLU A 78 -17.19 -27.77 -31.97
N ASP A 79 -16.31 -26.80 -32.02
CA ASP A 79 -16.26 -25.70 -32.99
C ASP A 79 -14.82 -25.57 -33.51
N PRO A 80 -14.56 -25.81 -34.81
CA PRO A 80 -13.22 -25.75 -35.40
C PRO A 80 -12.62 -24.33 -35.36
N SER A 81 -13.43 -23.30 -35.10
CA SER A 81 -12.94 -21.93 -34.91
C SER A 81 -12.38 -21.65 -33.51
N VAL A 82 -12.54 -22.59 -32.55
CA VAL A 82 -12.08 -22.43 -31.21
C VAL A 82 -10.62 -22.84 -31.04
N THR A 83 -9.81 -21.97 -30.45
CA THR A 83 -8.42 -22.24 -30.06
C THR A 83 -8.33 -22.41 -28.56
N VAL A 84 -7.71 -23.51 -28.11
CA VAL A 84 -7.51 -23.80 -26.69
C VAL A 84 -6.04 -24.08 -26.42
N LEU A 85 -5.45 -23.25 -25.58
CA LEU A 85 -4.07 -23.38 -25.13
C LEU A 85 -4.06 -23.80 -23.66
N ARG A 86 -3.41 -24.91 -23.36
CA ARG A 86 -3.20 -25.35 -21.99
C ARG A 86 -1.87 -24.85 -21.47
N VAL A 87 -1.87 -24.25 -20.29
CA VAL A 87 -0.69 -23.69 -19.60
C VAL A 87 -0.54 -24.31 -18.21
N PRO A 88 0.68 -24.37 -17.66
CA PRO A 88 0.91 -24.83 -16.29
C PRO A 88 0.34 -23.88 -15.22
N ASP A 89 0.25 -22.57 -15.53
CA ASP A 89 -0.17 -21.51 -14.61
C ASP A 89 -0.82 -20.37 -15.39
N ALA A 90 -2.13 -20.25 -15.26
CA ALA A 90 -2.93 -19.26 -15.97
C ALA A 90 -2.64 -17.82 -15.54
N ARG A 91 -2.22 -17.60 -14.28
CA ARG A 91 -1.86 -16.27 -13.79
C ARG A 91 -0.54 -15.79 -14.40
N LYS A 92 0.45 -16.67 -14.52
CA LYS A 92 1.69 -16.36 -15.26
C LYS A 92 1.41 -16.10 -16.73
N ALA A 93 0.56 -16.91 -17.33
CA ALA A 93 0.16 -16.69 -18.72
C ALA A 93 -0.52 -15.34 -18.91
N LEU A 94 -1.45 -14.95 -18.01
CA LEU A 94 -2.09 -13.63 -18.04
C LEU A 94 -1.05 -12.50 -17.98
N ALA A 95 -0.04 -12.61 -17.10
CA ALA A 95 0.99 -11.58 -16.95
C ALA A 95 1.80 -11.39 -18.25
N TYR A 96 2.21 -12.48 -18.90
CA TYR A 96 2.95 -12.39 -20.16
C TYR A 96 2.08 -11.94 -21.34
N LEU A 97 0.84 -12.43 -21.44
CA LEU A 97 -0.10 -12.00 -22.47
C LEU A 97 -0.40 -10.50 -22.36
N ALA A 98 -0.66 -10.01 -21.16
CA ALA A 98 -0.89 -8.60 -20.91
C ALA A 98 0.36 -7.75 -21.25
N ALA A 99 1.55 -8.21 -20.87
CA ALA A 99 2.80 -7.52 -21.22
C ALA A 99 2.95 -7.34 -22.73
N GLU A 100 2.75 -8.40 -23.51
CA GLU A 100 2.86 -8.36 -24.97
C GLU A 100 1.72 -7.55 -25.59
N ARG A 101 0.49 -7.70 -25.11
CA ARG A 101 -0.70 -6.94 -25.55
C ARG A 101 -0.46 -5.43 -25.49
N PHE A 102 0.20 -4.94 -24.43
CA PHE A 102 0.51 -3.52 -24.22
C PHE A 102 1.91 -3.12 -24.72
N GLY A 103 2.66 -4.01 -25.37
CA GLY A 103 3.98 -3.72 -25.94
C GLY A 103 5.07 -3.53 -24.90
N ASN A 104 5.03 -4.31 -23.81
CA ASN A 104 6.00 -4.35 -22.71
C ASN A 104 6.31 -2.96 -22.10
N PRO A 105 5.29 -2.17 -21.71
CA PRO A 105 5.47 -0.76 -21.34
C PRO A 105 6.35 -0.57 -20.10
N PHE A 106 6.35 -1.53 -19.16
CA PHE A 106 7.18 -1.48 -17.95
C PHE A 106 8.68 -1.30 -18.26
N ARG A 107 9.18 -1.89 -19.35
CA ARG A 107 10.58 -1.82 -19.77
C ARG A 107 11.00 -0.46 -20.34
N LYS A 108 10.04 0.45 -20.57
CA LYS A 108 10.28 1.77 -21.13
C LYS A 108 10.50 2.84 -20.05
N MET A 109 10.37 2.44 -18.77
CA MET A 109 10.53 3.32 -17.62
C MET A 109 11.57 2.75 -16.64
N ILE A 110 12.21 3.60 -15.86
CA ILE A 110 13.01 3.18 -14.71
C ILE A 110 12.04 2.78 -13.60
N SER A 111 12.22 1.57 -13.08
CA SER A 111 11.22 0.94 -12.23
C SER A 111 11.71 0.69 -10.80
N ILE A 112 10.91 1.10 -9.81
CA ILE A 112 11.20 0.98 -8.39
C ILE A 112 10.07 0.20 -7.74
N GLY A 113 10.36 -0.98 -7.20
CA GLY A 113 9.43 -1.78 -6.40
C GLY A 113 9.71 -1.62 -4.92
N VAL A 114 8.67 -1.50 -4.09
CA VAL A 114 8.80 -1.37 -2.63
C VAL A 114 7.95 -2.42 -1.95
N THR A 115 8.58 -3.24 -1.10
CA THR A 115 7.89 -4.24 -0.28
C THR A 115 8.23 -4.09 1.20
N GLY A 116 7.38 -4.59 2.04
CA GLY A 116 7.48 -4.56 3.50
C GLY A 116 6.12 -4.84 4.13
N THR A 117 6.07 -5.12 5.42
CA THR A 117 4.80 -5.17 6.15
C THR A 117 4.23 -3.76 6.25
N LYS A 118 5.05 -2.80 6.68
CA LYS A 118 4.69 -1.37 6.84
C LYS A 118 5.62 -0.47 6.03
N GLY A 119 5.24 0.79 5.83
CA GLY A 119 6.08 1.82 5.22
C GLY A 119 5.98 1.95 3.69
N LYS A 120 5.45 0.96 2.97
CA LYS A 120 5.39 0.97 1.49
C LYS A 120 4.83 2.26 0.90
N THR A 121 3.64 2.66 1.33
CA THR A 121 2.95 3.87 0.85
C THR A 121 3.76 5.13 1.12
N THR A 122 4.37 5.23 2.30
CA THR A 122 5.22 6.38 2.66
C THR A 122 6.43 6.47 1.77
N VAL A 123 7.17 5.36 1.60
CA VAL A 123 8.38 5.32 0.77
C VAL A 123 8.07 5.59 -0.69
N THR A 124 7.04 4.96 -1.25
CA THR A 124 6.66 5.17 -2.66
C THR A 124 6.21 6.60 -2.93
N THR A 125 5.44 7.20 -2.01
CA THR A 125 5.03 8.60 -2.10
C THR A 125 6.22 9.53 -2.01
N MET A 126 7.14 9.30 -1.05
CA MET A 126 8.34 10.11 -0.86
C MET A 126 9.26 10.05 -2.10
N ILE A 127 9.51 8.86 -2.65
CA ILE A 127 10.31 8.71 -3.88
C ILE A 127 9.66 9.48 -5.04
N ARG A 128 8.33 9.40 -5.18
CA ARG A 128 7.60 10.16 -6.20
C ARG A 128 7.81 11.67 -6.01
N THR A 129 7.60 12.18 -4.80
CA THR A 129 7.77 13.61 -4.50
C THR A 129 9.19 14.09 -4.75
N ILE A 130 10.19 13.28 -4.42
CA ILE A 130 11.62 13.57 -4.73
C ILE A 130 11.86 13.63 -6.23
N LEU A 131 11.32 12.70 -7.00
CA LEU A 131 11.45 12.69 -8.46
C LEU A 131 10.77 13.91 -9.08
N GLU A 132 9.56 14.25 -8.63
CA GLU A 132 8.82 15.44 -9.07
C GLU A 132 9.59 16.75 -8.74
N ALA A 133 10.14 16.87 -7.52
CA ALA A 133 11.02 18.00 -7.14
C ALA A 133 12.29 18.08 -8.01
N SER A 134 12.77 16.94 -8.49
CA SER A 134 13.89 16.84 -9.43
C SER A 134 13.50 17.06 -10.90
N GLY A 135 12.24 17.49 -11.18
CA GLY A 135 11.74 17.73 -12.52
C GLY A 135 11.48 16.47 -13.35
N LYS A 136 11.34 15.31 -12.68
CA LYS A 136 11.10 14.01 -13.32
C LYS A 136 9.62 13.64 -13.30
N LYS A 137 9.11 13.09 -14.38
CA LYS A 137 7.77 12.54 -14.45
C LYS A 137 7.76 11.10 -13.94
N ALA A 138 6.97 10.86 -12.89
CA ALA A 138 6.86 9.55 -12.25
C ALA A 138 5.40 9.11 -12.10
N GLY A 139 5.11 7.85 -12.48
CA GLY A 139 3.88 7.17 -12.13
C GLY A 139 4.02 6.41 -10.82
N LEU A 140 2.93 6.30 -10.05
CA LEU A 140 2.89 5.52 -8.81
C LEU A 140 1.68 4.60 -8.81
N ILE A 141 1.88 3.34 -8.42
CA ILE A 141 0.82 2.35 -8.20
C ILE A 141 0.92 1.83 -6.77
N GLY A 142 -0.17 1.94 -6.01
CA GLY A 142 -0.18 1.48 -4.63
C GLY A 142 -1.56 1.48 -3.98
N THR A 143 -1.56 1.37 -2.66
CA THR A 143 -2.77 1.31 -1.82
C THR A 143 -3.65 2.55 -1.98
N THR A 144 -3.04 3.70 -2.17
CA THR A 144 -3.75 4.98 -2.33
C THR A 144 -4.27 5.21 -3.74
N GLY A 145 -3.98 4.33 -4.69
CA GLY A 145 -4.40 4.42 -6.08
C GLY A 145 -3.25 4.38 -7.09
N CYS A 146 -3.60 4.52 -8.35
CA CYS A 146 -2.67 4.76 -9.46
C CYS A 146 -2.63 6.26 -9.75
N PHE A 147 -1.42 6.84 -9.77
CA PHE A 147 -1.19 8.26 -10.03
C PHE A 147 -0.41 8.41 -11.33
N ILE A 148 -0.96 9.14 -12.27
CA ILE A 148 -0.36 9.44 -13.57
C ILE A 148 -0.58 10.93 -13.87
N ASP A 149 0.49 11.70 -14.05
CA ASP A 149 0.44 13.12 -14.40
C ASP A 149 -0.50 13.93 -13.47
N GLY A 150 -0.36 13.73 -12.15
CA GLY A 150 -1.17 14.38 -11.11
C GLY A 150 -2.59 13.85 -10.95
N LYS A 151 -3.07 12.96 -11.82
CA LYS A 151 -4.41 12.37 -11.73
C LYS A 151 -4.37 11.06 -10.97
N ARG A 152 -5.31 10.88 -10.04
CA ARG A 152 -5.49 9.65 -9.25
C ARG A 152 -6.63 8.82 -9.83
N THR A 153 -6.37 7.52 -10.02
CA THR A 153 -7.38 6.50 -10.30
C THR A 153 -7.37 5.49 -9.14
N PRO A 154 -8.53 5.15 -8.54
CA PRO A 154 -8.58 4.16 -7.47
C PRO A 154 -8.11 2.78 -7.95
N THR A 155 -7.39 2.05 -7.10
CA THR A 155 -7.00 0.65 -7.31
C THR A 155 -7.80 -0.27 -6.38
N VAL A 156 -8.14 -1.46 -6.86
CA VAL A 156 -8.86 -2.47 -6.05
C VAL A 156 -7.91 -3.14 -5.05
N ASN A 157 -6.66 -3.32 -5.45
CA ASN A 157 -5.62 -3.94 -4.65
C ASN A 157 -4.39 -3.04 -4.61
N THR A 158 -3.59 -3.13 -3.53
CA THR A 158 -2.27 -2.47 -3.43
C THR A 158 -1.39 -2.75 -4.64
N THR A 159 -1.39 -4.00 -5.11
CA THR A 159 -0.77 -4.46 -6.35
C THR A 159 -1.88 -4.98 -7.24
N PRO A 160 -2.32 -4.25 -8.27
CA PRO A 160 -3.37 -4.69 -9.20
C PRO A 160 -3.07 -6.03 -9.89
N GLU A 161 -4.07 -6.65 -10.53
CA GLU A 161 -3.83 -7.82 -11.37
C GLU A 161 -2.93 -7.45 -12.56
N SER A 162 -2.26 -8.43 -13.11
CA SER A 162 -1.23 -8.20 -14.14
C SER A 162 -1.75 -7.48 -15.39
N TYR A 163 -3.01 -7.70 -15.78
CA TYR A 163 -3.61 -6.97 -16.88
C TYR A 163 -3.71 -5.47 -16.59
N GLU A 164 -4.30 -5.10 -15.46
CA GLU A 164 -4.44 -3.70 -15.03
C GLU A 164 -3.08 -3.05 -14.82
N LEU A 165 -2.07 -3.79 -14.31
CA LEU A 165 -0.71 -3.28 -14.19
C LEU A 165 -0.14 -2.87 -15.55
N HIS A 166 -0.22 -3.73 -16.56
CA HIS A 166 0.32 -3.42 -17.88
C HIS A 166 -0.47 -2.33 -18.61
N GLU A 167 -1.79 -2.26 -18.38
CA GLU A 167 -2.61 -1.14 -18.86
C GLU A 167 -2.18 0.19 -18.24
N ASP A 168 -1.97 0.23 -16.93
CA ASP A 168 -1.53 1.43 -16.23
C ASP A 168 -0.09 1.83 -16.64
N PHE A 169 0.82 0.87 -16.81
CA PHE A 169 2.16 1.15 -17.36
C PHE A 169 2.09 1.74 -18.78
N ALA A 170 1.18 1.27 -19.64
CA ALA A 170 0.98 1.83 -20.97
C ALA A 170 0.52 3.29 -20.89
N LYS A 171 -0.46 3.58 -20.02
CA LYS A 171 -0.95 4.96 -19.76
C LYS A 171 0.18 5.86 -19.22
N MET A 172 1.04 5.35 -18.34
CA MET A 172 2.21 6.09 -17.83
C MET A 172 3.19 6.45 -18.96
N VAL A 173 3.49 5.49 -19.83
CA VAL A 173 4.36 5.73 -21.00
C VAL A 173 3.75 6.78 -21.93
N GLU A 174 2.44 6.68 -22.21
CA GLU A 174 1.73 7.67 -23.04
C GLU A 174 1.73 9.06 -22.41
N ALA A 175 1.65 9.15 -21.08
CA ALA A 175 1.76 10.40 -20.33
C ALA A 175 3.21 10.95 -20.25
N GLY A 176 4.21 10.21 -20.76
CA GLY A 176 5.60 10.59 -20.73
C GLY A 176 6.30 10.40 -19.39
N CYS A 177 5.82 9.46 -18.55
CA CYS A 177 6.51 9.09 -17.32
C CYS A 177 7.85 8.43 -17.64
N GLU A 178 8.93 8.93 -17.02
CA GLU A 178 10.26 8.36 -17.07
C GLU A 178 10.46 7.26 -16.02
N TYR A 179 9.67 7.31 -14.92
CA TYR A 179 9.76 6.44 -13.76
C TYR A 179 8.41 5.82 -13.43
N VAL A 180 8.46 4.59 -12.94
CA VAL A 180 7.32 3.93 -12.28
C VAL A 180 7.72 3.45 -10.89
N ILE A 181 6.94 3.83 -9.89
CA ILE A 181 7.12 3.42 -8.49
C ILE A 181 5.92 2.57 -8.10
N MET A 182 6.18 1.43 -7.48
CA MET A 182 5.10 0.47 -7.21
C MET A 182 5.19 -0.13 -5.81
N GLU A 183 4.07 -0.12 -5.08
CA GLU A 183 3.92 -0.95 -3.89
C GLU A 183 3.76 -2.41 -4.30
N CYS A 184 4.68 -3.27 -3.85
CA CYS A 184 4.68 -4.70 -4.13
C CYS A 184 4.21 -5.47 -2.88
N SER A 185 2.95 -5.88 -2.88
CA SER A 185 2.36 -6.67 -1.79
C SER A 185 2.77 -8.14 -1.89
N SER A 186 2.85 -8.84 -0.76
CA SER A 186 3.13 -10.28 -0.73
C SER A 186 2.08 -11.09 -1.49
N GLN A 187 0.80 -10.69 -1.42
CA GLN A 187 -0.28 -11.28 -2.21
C GLN A 187 -0.10 -11.05 -3.71
N GLY A 188 0.45 -9.90 -4.13
CA GLY A 188 0.80 -9.64 -5.53
C GLY A 188 1.82 -10.66 -6.05
N PHE A 189 2.81 -11.02 -5.26
CA PHE A 189 3.78 -12.07 -5.60
C PHE A 189 3.16 -13.46 -5.56
N LYS A 190 2.45 -13.82 -4.48
CA LYS A 190 1.76 -15.11 -4.35
C LYS A 190 0.85 -15.39 -5.55
N LEU A 191 0.11 -14.39 -6.00
CA LEU A 191 -0.83 -14.49 -7.11
C LEU A 191 -0.22 -14.15 -8.48
N GLN A 192 1.12 -14.16 -8.61
CA GLN A 192 1.86 -13.96 -9.86
C GLN A 192 1.55 -12.64 -10.60
N ARG A 193 1.02 -11.62 -9.90
CA ARG A 193 0.63 -10.34 -10.53
C ARG A 193 1.80 -9.58 -11.11
N THR A 194 2.99 -9.77 -10.53
CA THR A 194 4.26 -9.14 -10.96
C THR A 194 5.14 -10.07 -11.78
N CYS A 195 4.60 -11.20 -12.25
CA CYS A 195 5.36 -12.16 -13.03
C CYS A 195 5.93 -11.52 -14.30
N GLY A 196 7.22 -11.75 -14.57
CA GLY A 196 7.92 -11.18 -15.73
C GLY A 196 8.37 -9.74 -15.59
N LEU A 197 8.04 -9.04 -14.51
CA LEU A 197 8.61 -7.73 -14.20
C LEU A 197 10.03 -7.88 -13.67
N MET A 198 10.94 -7.03 -14.12
CA MET A 198 12.31 -6.90 -13.61
C MET A 198 12.54 -5.45 -13.24
N TYR A 199 12.50 -5.16 -11.95
CA TYR A 199 12.70 -3.81 -11.41
C TYR A 199 14.17 -3.37 -11.54
N ASP A 200 14.40 -2.10 -11.81
CA ASP A 200 15.74 -1.53 -11.73
C ASP A 200 16.20 -1.45 -10.29
N CYS A 201 15.28 -1.13 -9.37
CA CYS A 201 15.52 -1.11 -7.94
C CYS A 201 14.38 -1.78 -7.16
N GLY A 202 14.71 -2.74 -6.29
CA GLY A 202 13.80 -3.37 -5.34
C GLY A 202 14.13 -2.93 -3.91
N ILE A 203 13.14 -2.47 -3.15
CA ILE A 203 13.33 -1.97 -1.78
C ILE A 203 12.59 -2.89 -0.80
N PHE A 204 13.33 -3.47 0.15
CA PHE A 204 12.79 -4.23 1.28
C PHE A 204 12.89 -3.40 2.56
N LEU A 205 11.72 -3.08 3.15
CA LEU A 205 11.65 -2.21 4.32
C LEU A 205 11.69 -2.99 5.64
N ASN A 206 10.82 -3.99 5.77
CA ASN A 206 10.65 -4.76 7.02
C ASN A 206 9.70 -5.93 6.80
N ILE A 207 9.71 -6.85 7.78
CA ILE A 207 8.73 -7.91 7.90
C ILE A 207 8.38 -8.15 9.37
N SER A 208 7.12 -8.35 9.66
CA SER A 208 6.59 -8.79 10.96
C SER A 208 5.39 -9.70 10.72
N PRO A 209 5.02 -10.59 11.65
CA PRO A 209 3.85 -11.43 11.50
C PRO A 209 2.59 -10.59 11.20
N ASP A 210 2.06 -10.78 10.00
CA ASP A 210 0.87 -10.12 9.48
C ASP A 210 0.37 -10.94 8.28
N HIS A 211 -0.88 -10.77 7.87
CA HIS A 211 -1.42 -11.46 6.70
C HIS A 211 -1.29 -12.99 6.73
N ILE A 212 -1.36 -13.62 7.91
CA ILE A 212 -1.33 -15.08 8.07
C ILE A 212 -2.75 -15.55 8.39
N GLY A 213 -3.32 -16.35 7.51
CA GLY A 213 -4.70 -16.85 7.66
C GLY A 213 -5.24 -17.55 6.41
N PRO A 214 -6.41 -18.17 6.48
CA PRO A 214 -6.95 -19.06 5.42
C PRO A 214 -7.12 -18.40 4.05
N ALA A 215 -7.26 -17.08 4.00
CA ALA A 215 -7.46 -16.32 2.75
C ALA A 215 -6.20 -15.53 2.32
N GLU A 216 -5.11 -15.66 3.06
CA GLU A 216 -3.89 -14.88 2.86
C GLU A 216 -2.69 -15.82 2.71
N HIS A 217 -1.73 -15.81 3.65
CA HIS A 217 -0.58 -16.72 3.65
C HIS A 217 -0.81 -17.88 4.63
N GLU A 218 -0.36 -19.07 4.26
CA GLU A 218 -0.49 -20.27 5.10
C GLU A 218 0.45 -20.23 6.31
N SER A 219 1.62 -19.56 6.16
CA SER A 219 2.62 -19.44 7.21
C SER A 219 3.44 -18.15 7.07
N PHE A 220 4.22 -17.85 8.12
CA PHE A 220 5.18 -16.74 8.09
C PHE A 220 6.28 -16.97 7.07
N GLU A 221 6.73 -18.20 6.88
CA GLU A 221 7.75 -18.60 5.91
C GLU A 221 7.29 -18.32 4.48
N GLU A 222 6.02 -18.64 4.15
CA GLU A 222 5.44 -18.30 2.85
C GLU A 222 5.37 -16.79 2.66
N TYR A 223 4.93 -16.06 3.69
CA TYR A 223 4.84 -14.60 3.65
C TYR A 223 6.22 -13.96 3.42
N LEU A 224 7.25 -14.46 4.11
CA LEU A 224 8.63 -14.02 3.96
C LEU A 224 9.17 -14.35 2.56
N ALA A 225 8.95 -15.58 2.08
CA ALA A 225 9.37 -16.00 0.75
C ALA A 225 8.73 -15.14 -0.35
N CYS A 226 7.43 -14.82 -0.21
CA CYS A 226 6.75 -13.92 -1.15
C CYS A 226 7.37 -12.53 -1.18
N LYS A 227 7.76 -11.95 -0.04
CA LYS A 227 8.44 -10.65 -0.02
C LYS A 227 9.85 -10.71 -0.62
N ALA A 228 10.56 -11.79 -0.39
CA ALA A 228 11.90 -12.01 -0.97
C ALA A 228 11.87 -12.05 -2.52
N MET A 229 10.71 -12.38 -3.13
CA MET A 229 10.57 -12.39 -4.59
C MET A 229 10.87 -11.02 -5.23
N LEU A 230 10.64 -9.89 -4.55
CA LEU A 230 11.00 -8.60 -5.10
C LEU A 230 12.51 -8.50 -5.35
N LEU A 231 13.31 -8.99 -4.42
CA LEU A 231 14.78 -8.91 -4.55
C LEU A 231 15.30 -9.85 -5.64
N SER A 232 14.62 -10.97 -5.90
CA SER A 232 14.93 -11.84 -7.06
C SER A 232 14.50 -11.24 -8.40
N GLN A 233 13.56 -10.28 -8.37
CA GLN A 233 13.02 -9.58 -9.53
C GLN A 233 13.60 -8.16 -9.69
N CYS A 234 14.78 -7.87 -9.14
CA CYS A 234 15.40 -6.56 -9.28
C CYS A 234 16.88 -6.62 -9.69
N ARG A 235 17.38 -5.53 -10.28
CA ARG A 235 18.78 -5.36 -10.68
C ARG A 235 19.66 -4.94 -9.51
N LYS A 236 19.13 -4.08 -8.63
CA LYS A 236 19.73 -3.62 -7.38
C LYS A 236 18.70 -3.73 -6.27
N ALA A 237 19.11 -4.16 -5.10
CA ALA A 237 18.29 -4.24 -3.90
C ALA A 237 18.73 -3.19 -2.88
N ILE A 238 17.77 -2.51 -2.29
CA ILE A 238 17.95 -1.66 -1.11
C ILE A 238 17.25 -2.37 0.05
N VAL A 239 17.94 -2.54 1.16
CA VAL A 239 17.41 -3.27 2.31
C VAL A 239 17.64 -2.53 3.61
N ASN A 240 16.66 -2.58 4.50
CA ASN A 240 16.77 -2.09 5.87
C ASN A 240 17.59 -3.08 6.70
N ASP A 241 18.78 -2.68 7.11
CA ASP A 241 19.68 -3.53 7.90
C ASP A 241 19.26 -3.64 9.38
N ASP A 242 18.40 -2.74 9.84
CA ASP A 242 17.83 -2.76 11.19
C ASP A 242 16.60 -3.69 11.31
N ALA A 243 16.05 -4.14 10.19
CA ALA A 243 14.85 -4.96 10.18
C ALA A 243 15.16 -6.42 10.48
N LEU A 244 14.26 -7.05 11.23
CA LEU A 244 14.35 -8.51 11.45
C LEU A 244 14.26 -9.25 10.11
N HIS A 245 14.94 -10.40 10.01
CA HIS A 245 14.92 -11.29 8.85
C HIS A 245 15.52 -10.71 7.55
N THR A 246 16.20 -9.56 7.56
CA THR A 246 16.79 -8.97 6.35
C THR A 246 17.77 -9.92 5.65
N ASP A 247 18.71 -10.51 6.39
CA ASP A 247 19.66 -11.47 5.82
C ASP A 247 18.98 -12.75 5.31
N GLU A 248 17.90 -13.17 5.95
CA GLU A 248 17.10 -14.31 5.49
C GLU A 248 16.38 -14.00 4.17
N VAL A 249 15.79 -12.80 4.02
CA VAL A 249 15.17 -12.33 2.79
C VAL A 249 16.19 -12.25 1.65
N ILE A 250 17.39 -11.72 1.91
CA ILE A 250 18.49 -11.68 0.93
C ILE A 250 18.85 -13.10 0.51
N ARG A 251 19.07 -14.01 1.46
CA ARG A 251 19.42 -15.39 1.20
C ARG A 251 18.36 -16.13 0.36
N ILE A 252 17.08 -15.99 0.70
CA ILE A 252 15.97 -16.63 -0.02
C ILE A 252 15.85 -16.07 -1.43
N SER A 253 16.05 -14.76 -1.62
CA SER A 253 15.94 -14.12 -2.94
C SER A 253 17.02 -14.58 -3.92
N GLY A 254 18.15 -15.06 -3.43
CA GLY A 254 19.30 -15.42 -4.26
C GLY A 254 19.98 -14.25 -4.98
N ILE A 255 19.69 -13.00 -4.58
CA ILE A 255 20.35 -11.83 -5.16
C ILE A 255 21.83 -11.83 -4.78
N ALA A 256 22.69 -11.49 -5.75
CA ALA A 256 24.13 -11.42 -5.53
C ALA A 256 24.50 -10.29 -4.53
N PRO A 257 25.39 -10.53 -3.55
CA PRO A 257 25.71 -9.56 -2.49
C PRO A 257 26.13 -8.19 -3.00
N GLU A 258 26.86 -8.10 -4.12
CA GLU A 258 27.33 -6.86 -4.72
C GLU A 258 26.20 -6.01 -5.34
N LYS A 259 25.00 -6.54 -5.39
CA LYS A 259 23.79 -5.82 -5.83
C LYS A 259 22.96 -5.28 -4.66
N VAL A 260 23.32 -5.63 -3.42
CA VAL A 260 22.61 -5.23 -2.22
C VAL A 260 23.23 -3.99 -1.62
N ILE A 261 22.41 -3.00 -1.34
CA ILE A 261 22.75 -1.74 -0.67
C ILE A 261 21.98 -1.71 0.63
N ARG A 262 22.68 -1.48 1.76
CA ARG A 262 22.11 -1.50 3.08
C ARG A 262 21.91 -0.09 3.62
N TYR A 263 20.82 0.17 4.31
CA TYR A 263 20.66 1.37 5.10
C TYR A 263 20.32 1.04 6.55
N SER A 264 20.75 1.89 7.48
CA SER A 264 20.52 1.70 8.91
C SER A 264 20.34 3.04 9.65
N VAL A 265 19.48 3.05 10.65
CA VAL A 265 19.37 4.15 11.62
C VAL A 265 20.21 3.85 12.87
N LYS A 266 20.54 2.58 13.15
CA LYS A 266 21.18 2.14 14.39
C LYS A 266 22.70 2.02 14.30
N HIS A 267 23.23 1.80 13.11
CA HIS A 267 24.67 1.56 12.91
C HIS A 267 25.13 2.07 11.53
N ASP A 268 26.44 2.05 11.29
CA ASP A 268 27.02 2.43 10.00
C ASP A 268 26.63 1.42 8.92
N ALA A 269 26.19 1.93 7.78
CA ALA A 269 25.77 1.18 6.59
C ALA A 269 26.11 2.00 5.33
N ASP A 270 25.73 1.52 4.13
CA ASP A 270 25.94 2.26 2.89
C ASP A 270 25.23 3.63 2.91
N VAL A 271 24.08 3.71 3.59
CA VAL A 271 23.44 4.97 3.99
C VAL A 271 23.03 4.84 5.45
N SER A 272 23.47 5.78 6.29
CA SER A 272 23.17 5.77 7.71
C SER A 272 22.77 7.17 8.21
N VAL A 273 22.32 7.24 9.46
CA VAL A 273 21.88 8.47 10.08
C VAL A 273 22.91 8.96 11.12
N GLY A 274 23.08 10.27 11.22
CA GLY A 274 23.86 10.92 12.28
C GLY A 274 22.97 11.38 13.45
N ALA A 275 23.14 12.65 13.85
CA ALA A 275 22.32 13.24 14.92
C ALA A 275 20.84 13.34 14.49
N ILE A 276 19.94 13.00 15.39
CA ILE A 276 18.48 13.09 15.21
C ILE A 276 17.94 14.12 16.21
N GLU A 277 17.11 15.03 15.73
CA GLU A 277 16.40 16.04 16.53
C GLU A 277 14.90 15.99 16.18
N TYR A 278 14.06 15.77 17.19
CA TYR A 278 12.61 15.85 17.04
C TYR A 278 12.16 17.30 17.29
N ILE A 279 11.38 17.84 16.36
CA ILE A 279 10.97 19.25 16.36
C ILE A 279 9.45 19.32 16.49
N SER A 280 8.97 20.11 17.47
CA SER A 280 7.57 20.46 17.61
C SER A 280 7.47 21.95 17.92
N THR A 281 7.17 22.74 16.90
CA THR A 281 6.98 24.18 16.97
C THR A 281 5.67 24.56 16.29
N PRO A 282 5.14 25.77 16.49
CA PRO A 282 3.95 26.23 15.78
C PRO A 282 4.08 26.14 14.24
N ASP A 283 5.29 26.33 13.73
CA ASP A 283 5.54 26.37 12.28
C ASP A 283 5.89 24.99 11.70
N PHE A 284 6.47 24.10 12.53
CA PHE A 284 6.95 22.80 12.04
C PHE A 284 6.86 21.70 13.11
N THR A 285 6.36 20.54 12.71
CA THR A 285 6.40 19.30 13.50
C THR A 285 6.99 18.20 12.63
N GLY A 286 8.05 17.56 13.08
CA GLY A 286 8.78 16.57 12.31
C GLY A 286 10.13 16.24 12.91
N THR A 287 11.06 15.79 12.08
CA THR A 287 12.38 15.35 12.51
C THR A 287 13.45 15.98 11.63
N ARG A 288 14.54 16.48 12.25
CA ARG A 288 15.77 16.87 11.55
C ARG A 288 16.82 15.81 11.79
N PHE A 289 17.53 15.40 10.75
CA PHE A 289 18.67 14.49 10.89
C PHE A 289 19.69 14.70 9.77
N THR A 290 20.92 14.21 9.99
CA THR A 290 21.96 14.18 8.96
C THR A 290 22.08 12.77 8.41
N ALA A 291 21.96 12.59 7.10
CA ALA A 291 22.28 11.34 6.42
C ALA A 291 23.76 11.30 6.03
N LYS A 292 24.35 10.10 6.02
CA LYS A 292 25.76 9.83 5.71
C LYS A 292 25.91 8.64 4.77
N GLY A 293 27.01 8.58 4.04
CA GLY A 293 27.35 7.49 3.13
C GLY A 293 27.04 7.82 1.67
N LEU A 294 26.38 6.94 0.92
CA LEU A 294 26.02 7.17 -0.48
C LEU A 294 25.15 8.40 -0.71
N TYR A 295 24.42 8.82 0.31
CA TYR A 295 23.74 10.11 0.36
C TYR A 295 24.27 10.89 1.59
N GLU A 296 24.66 12.15 1.38
CA GLU A 296 25.12 13.03 2.44
C GLU A 296 24.32 14.34 2.43
N GLY A 297 23.84 14.74 3.60
CA GLY A 297 23.12 16.01 3.77
C GLY A 297 22.21 16.06 4.99
N GLU A 298 21.79 17.30 5.33
CA GLU A 298 20.76 17.52 6.35
C GLU A 298 19.38 17.33 5.72
N ILE A 299 18.53 16.62 6.45
CA ILE A 299 17.14 16.33 6.07
C ILE A 299 16.20 16.91 7.12
N LEU A 300 15.21 17.65 6.65
CA LEU A 300 14.06 18.08 7.42
C LEU A 300 12.83 17.27 6.96
N LEU A 301 12.42 16.34 7.80
CA LEU A 301 11.35 15.37 7.54
C LEU A 301 10.05 15.82 8.22
N PRO A 302 8.98 16.16 7.46
CA PRO A 302 7.71 16.64 8.05
C PRO A 302 6.79 15.49 8.53
N LEU A 303 7.29 14.27 8.54
CA LEU A 303 6.57 13.07 8.98
C LEU A 303 7.14 12.64 10.34
N PRO A 304 6.35 12.70 11.43
CA PRO A 304 6.77 12.27 12.75
C PRO A 304 7.06 10.77 12.83
N GLY A 305 7.95 10.40 13.74
CA GLY A 305 8.21 9.02 14.13
C GLY A 305 9.49 8.43 13.57
N TYR A 306 10.17 7.66 14.43
CA TYR A 306 11.42 6.97 14.15
C TYR A 306 11.34 6.11 12.87
N PHE A 307 10.23 5.38 12.67
CA PHE A 307 10.01 4.56 11.48
C PHE A 307 9.96 5.39 10.18
N ASN A 308 9.64 6.69 10.26
CA ASN A 308 9.69 7.56 9.09
C ASN A 308 11.12 8.01 8.76
N ILE A 309 12.05 7.97 9.71
CA ILE A 309 13.49 8.11 9.43
C ILE A 309 13.96 6.90 8.61
N GLU A 310 13.60 5.67 9.03
CA GLU A 310 13.90 4.45 8.27
C GLU A 310 13.32 4.50 6.85
N ASN A 311 12.05 4.91 6.72
CA ASN A 311 11.39 5.10 5.41
C ASN A 311 12.12 6.15 4.56
N THR A 312 12.60 7.22 5.18
CA THR A 312 13.34 8.28 4.49
C THR A 312 14.69 7.77 4.02
N LEU A 313 15.45 7.03 4.85
CA LEU A 313 16.72 6.44 4.42
C LEU A 313 16.55 5.53 3.20
N ALA A 314 15.46 4.74 3.13
CA ALA A 314 15.15 3.95 1.95
C ALA A 314 15.00 4.84 0.69
N ALA A 315 14.27 5.96 0.81
CA ALA A 315 14.07 6.90 -0.30
C ALA A 315 15.36 7.65 -0.66
N LEU A 316 16.18 8.06 0.31
CA LEU A 316 17.50 8.67 0.09
C LEU A 316 18.44 7.71 -0.61
N THR A 317 18.46 6.45 -0.21
CA THR A 317 19.28 5.40 -0.86
C THR A 317 18.87 5.19 -2.32
N ALA A 318 17.56 5.16 -2.59
CA ALA A 318 17.04 5.08 -3.95
C ALA A 318 17.44 6.33 -4.77
N SER A 319 17.36 7.51 -4.16
CA SER A 319 17.73 8.77 -4.79
C SER A 319 19.22 8.84 -5.14
N ALA A 320 20.08 8.32 -4.26
CA ALA A 320 21.51 8.21 -4.52
C ALA A 320 21.81 7.28 -5.71
N LEU A 321 21.15 6.10 -5.76
CA LEU A 321 21.25 5.20 -6.91
C LEU A 321 20.83 5.83 -8.23
N LEU A 322 19.84 6.70 -8.19
CA LEU A 322 19.33 7.44 -9.36
C LEU A 322 20.17 8.70 -9.66
N SER A 323 21.20 8.97 -8.86
CA SER A 323 22.06 10.16 -8.98
C SER A 323 21.26 11.48 -9.00
N LEU A 324 20.20 11.58 -8.17
CA LEU A 324 19.42 12.79 -8.05
C LEU A 324 20.17 13.87 -7.27
N PRO A 325 20.02 15.17 -7.60
CA PRO A 325 20.70 16.26 -6.88
C PRO A 325 20.25 16.32 -5.41
N ALA A 326 21.19 16.34 -4.46
CA ALA A 326 20.92 16.28 -3.04
C ALA A 326 19.96 17.38 -2.54
N GLU A 327 20.11 18.61 -3.10
CA GLU A 327 19.22 19.74 -2.81
C GLU A 327 17.76 19.44 -3.20
N LYS A 328 17.55 18.81 -4.38
CA LYS A 328 16.21 18.41 -4.85
C LYS A 328 15.64 17.25 -4.05
N VAL A 329 16.49 16.36 -3.58
CA VAL A 329 16.08 15.26 -2.68
C VAL A 329 15.59 15.84 -1.36
N ALA A 330 16.32 16.75 -0.73
CA ALA A 330 15.91 17.40 0.51
C ALA A 330 14.60 18.21 0.33
N GLU A 331 14.45 18.95 -0.78
CA GLU A 331 13.20 19.64 -1.15
C GLU A 331 12.02 18.66 -1.28
N GLY A 332 12.22 17.54 -1.96
CA GLY A 332 11.21 16.51 -2.15
C GLY A 332 10.80 15.83 -0.83
N VAL A 333 11.76 15.54 0.06
CA VAL A 333 11.46 15.01 1.40
C VAL A 333 10.64 16.01 2.19
N LEU A 334 11.05 17.29 2.23
CA LEU A 334 10.36 18.34 2.98
C LEU A 334 8.92 18.57 2.48
N SER A 335 8.67 18.41 1.18
CA SER A 335 7.34 18.54 0.60
C SER A 335 6.49 17.25 0.65
N THR A 336 7.04 16.16 1.21
CA THR A 336 6.31 14.90 1.29
C THR A 336 5.16 14.97 2.29
N SER A 337 3.96 14.69 1.82
CA SER A 337 2.78 14.44 2.64
C SER A 337 2.15 13.11 2.23
N VAL A 338 1.82 12.31 3.22
CA VAL A 338 1.22 10.99 2.99
C VAL A 338 -0.14 10.96 3.68
N ASN A 339 -1.20 11.03 2.90
CA ASN A 339 -2.56 11.08 3.43
C ASN A 339 -2.80 9.95 4.44
N GLY A 340 -3.17 10.33 5.66
CA GLY A 340 -3.50 9.41 6.73
C GLY A 340 -2.34 8.53 7.23
N ARG A 341 -1.11 8.99 7.14
CA ARG A 341 0.09 8.32 7.67
C ARG A 341 0.92 9.31 8.49
N MET A 342 0.69 9.40 9.79
CA MET A 342 1.29 10.43 10.66
C MET A 342 1.17 11.83 10.05
N GLU A 343 0.07 12.06 9.34
CA GLU A 343 -0.18 13.30 8.61
C GLU A 343 -0.51 14.42 9.58
N VAL A 344 0.31 15.45 9.62
CA VAL A 344 0.01 16.67 10.37
C VAL A 344 -0.99 17.49 9.55
N VAL A 345 -2.27 17.50 9.96
CA VAL A 345 -3.34 18.17 9.23
C VAL A 345 -3.53 19.62 9.66
N ALA A 346 -3.38 19.91 10.95
CA ALA A 346 -3.53 21.25 11.46
C ALA A 346 -2.57 21.54 12.63
N ARG A 347 -2.11 22.77 12.71
CA ARG A 347 -1.38 23.34 13.83
C ARG A 347 -2.04 24.64 14.24
N THR A 348 -2.03 24.89 15.53
CA THR A 348 -2.48 26.14 16.14
C THR A 348 -1.50 26.51 17.26
N ASP A 349 -1.71 27.61 17.93
CA ASP A 349 -1.00 27.99 19.15
C ASP A 349 -1.32 27.10 20.37
N ARG A 350 -2.40 26.31 20.28
CA ARG A 350 -2.85 25.39 21.33
C ARG A 350 -2.49 23.94 21.07
N PHE A 351 -2.64 23.44 19.85
CA PHE A 351 -2.50 22.02 19.55
C PHE A 351 -1.93 21.73 18.15
N THR A 352 -1.42 20.51 18.01
CA THR A 352 -1.15 19.88 16.71
C THR A 352 -2.05 18.67 16.54
N ILE A 353 -2.73 18.52 15.37
CA ILE A 353 -3.60 17.40 15.08
C ILE A 353 -3.05 16.55 13.94
N PHE A 354 -3.01 15.22 14.19
CA PHE A 354 -2.49 14.21 13.29
C PHE A 354 -3.61 13.29 12.82
N VAL A 355 -3.49 12.79 11.59
CA VAL A 355 -4.33 11.71 11.06
C VAL A 355 -3.46 10.50 10.74
N ASP A 356 -3.87 9.32 11.21
CA ASP A 356 -3.18 8.06 10.92
C ASP A 356 -4.13 6.89 10.67
N TYR A 357 -3.63 5.91 9.94
CA TYR A 357 -4.37 4.67 9.61
C TYR A 357 -4.23 3.57 10.68
N ALA A 358 -3.64 3.84 11.82
CA ALA A 358 -3.54 2.87 12.92
C ALA A 358 -4.94 2.38 13.32
N HIS A 359 -5.22 1.10 13.07
CA HIS A 359 -6.55 0.49 13.23
C HIS A 359 -6.52 -0.85 13.99
N ASN A 360 -5.42 -1.11 14.69
CA ASN A 360 -5.25 -2.24 15.59
C ASN A 360 -4.33 -1.83 16.77
N GLU A 361 -4.32 -2.67 17.82
CA GLU A 361 -3.56 -2.44 19.06
C GLU A 361 -2.09 -2.10 18.78
N VAL A 362 -1.38 -2.97 18.05
CA VAL A 362 0.07 -2.82 17.80
C VAL A 362 0.41 -1.51 17.10
N SER A 363 -0.38 -1.12 16.10
CA SER A 363 -0.14 0.15 15.39
C SER A 363 -0.51 1.36 16.23
N MET A 364 -1.54 1.28 17.06
CA MET A 364 -1.95 2.36 17.96
C MET A 364 -0.90 2.57 19.07
N VAL A 365 -0.44 1.50 19.72
CA VAL A 365 0.64 1.57 20.72
C VAL A 365 1.88 2.22 20.13
N SER A 366 2.33 1.74 18.95
CA SER A 366 3.50 2.29 18.27
C SER A 366 3.38 3.78 17.97
N LEU A 367 2.19 4.21 17.53
CA LEU A 367 1.91 5.62 17.22
C LEU A 367 1.91 6.49 18.48
N LEU A 368 1.15 6.10 19.51
CA LEU A 368 1.04 6.88 20.74
C LEU A 368 2.37 6.94 21.48
N ASP A 369 3.13 5.84 21.52
CA ASP A 369 4.49 5.79 22.05
C ASP A 369 5.43 6.76 21.33
N THR A 370 5.37 6.81 20.00
CA THR A 370 6.15 7.73 19.18
C THR A 370 5.83 9.18 19.54
N LEU A 371 4.54 9.55 19.57
CA LEU A 371 4.14 10.91 19.93
C LEU A 371 4.58 11.27 21.35
N ARG A 372 4.42 10.34 22.29
CA ARG A 372 4.78 10.55 23.70
C ARG A 372 6.29 10.70 23.92
N LYS A 373 7.09 9.81 23.32
CA LYS A 373 8.56 9.75 23.57
C LYS A 373 9.32 10.81 22.79
N ASP A 374 8.95 11.00 21.51
CA ASP A 374 9.72 11.85 20.60
C ASP A 374 9.31 13.32 20.71
N TYR A 375 8.03 13.61 20.90
CA TYR A 375 7.51 14.99 20.89
C TYR A 375 7.10 15.51 22.27
N LYS A 376 6.94 14.64 23.28
CA LYS A 376 6.67 14.96 24.68
C LYS A 376 5.57 16.01 24.86
N PRO A 377 4.35 15.77 24.33
CA PRO A 377 3.24 16.70 24.45
C PRO A 377 2.87 16.92 25.92
N GLU A 378 2.32 18.09 26.24
CA GLU A 378 1.73 18.34 27.56
C GLU A 378 0.56 17.41 27.84
N ARG A 379 -0.27 17.15 26.80
CA ARG A 379 -1.37 16.19 26.83
C ARG A 379 -1.50 15.50 25.48
N LEU A 380 -1.64 14.16 25.49
CA LEU A 380 -1.88 13.34 24.30
C LEU A 380 -3.35 12.92 24.26
N VAL A 381 -4.08 13.43 23.28
CA VAL A 381 -5.51 13.12 23.03
C VAL A 381 -5.61 12.14 21.89
N VAL A 382 -6.41 11.08 22.03
CA VAL A 382 -6.66 10.14 20.96
C VAL A 382 -8.15 10.09 20.59
N ILE A 383 -8.44 10.11 19.29
CA ILE A 383 -9.79 9.97 18.73
C ILE A 383 -9.80 8.73 17.85
N PHE A 384 -10.61 7.74 18.18
CA PHE A 384 -10.65 6.51 17.38
C PHE A 384 -11.98 5.77 17.52
N GLY A 385 -12.19 4.86 16.57
CA GLY A 385 -13.26 3.87 16.60
C GLY A 385 -12.80 2.57 15.97
N CYS A 386 -13.68 1.56 15.99
CA CYS A 386 -13.42 0.28 15.36
C CYS A 386 -14.48 -0.04 14.29
N GLY A 387 -14.06 -0.72 13.24
CA GLY A 387 -14.98 -1.17 12.20
C GLY A 387 -15.89 -2.30 12.69
N GLY A 388 -17.17 -2.23 12.34
CA GLY A 388 -18.14 -3.32 12.55
C GLY A 388 -17.85 -4.53 11.65
N ASN A 389 -18.42 -5.69 11.99
CA ASN A 389 -18.20 -6.97 11.30
C ASN A 389 -16.71 -7.35 11.21
N ARG A 390 -15.94 -7.03 12.24
CA ARG A 390 -14.53 -7.36 12.43
C ARG A 390 -14.33 -8.05 13.78
N SER A 391 -13.11 -8.65 13.98
CA SER A 391 -12.79 -9.29 15.26
C SER A 391 -12.95 -8.30 16.42
N LYS A 392 -13.62 -8.76 17.50
CA LYS A 392 -13.78 -7.99 18.74
C LYS A 392 -12.45 -7.74 19.46
N ASP A 393 -11.43 -8.57 19.20
CA ASP A 393 -10.09 -8.38 19.78
C ASP A 393 -9.50 -6.99 19.45
N ARG A 394 -9.88 -6.43 18.29
CA ARG A 394 -9.47 -5.06 17.93
C ARG A 394 -10.05 -4.02 18.88
N ARG A 395 -11.33 -4.18 19.29
CA ARG A 395 -12.00 -3.26 20.21
C ARG A 395 -11.30 -3.31 21.56
N THR A 396 -11.05 -4.53 22.06
CA THR A 396 -10.36 -4.77 23.31
C THR A 396 -8.93 -4.22 23.28
N GLY A 397 -8.14 -4.55 22.25
CA GLY A 397 -6.75 -4.12 22.16
C GLY A 397 -6.61 -2.60 22.01
N MET A 398 -7.45 -1.94 21.20
CA MET A 398 -7.40 -0.50 21.03
C MET A 398 -7.90 0.25 22.27
N GLY A 399 -8.94 -0.23 22.95
CA GLY A 399 -9.41 0.31 24.24
C GLY A 399 -8.32 0.28 25.30
N LYS A 400 -7.62 -0.86 25.43
CA LYS A 400 -6.47 -1.03 26.30
C LYS A 400 -5.33 -0.08 25.97
N ALA A 401 -4.92 0.00 24.69
CA ALA A 401 -3.85 0.87 24.24
C ALA A 401 -4.15 2.37 24.54
N ALA A 402 -5.42 2.78 24.39
CA ALA A 402 -5.84 4.13 24.75
C ALA A 402 -5.70 4.40 26.26
N ALA A 403 -6.16 3.47 27.11
CA ALA A 403 -6.08 3.59 28.57
C ALA A 403 -4.64 3.70 29.08
N GLU A 404 -3.70 2.98 28.44
CA GLU A 404 -2.30 2.93 28.84
C GLU A 404 -1.47 4.13 28.36
N ALA A 405 -1.81 4.71 27.19
CA ALA A 405 -0.92 5.65 26.53
C ALA A 405 -1.49 7.07 26.34
N ALA A 406 -2.82 7.27 26.32
CA ALA A 406 -3.43 8.57 26.13
C ALA A 406 -3.79 9.25 27.45
N ASP A 407 -3.71 10.59 27.49
CA ASP A 407 -4.19 11.39 28.64
C ASP A 407 -5.69 11.65 28.56
N PHE A 408 -6.23 11.71 27.33
CA PHE A 408 -7.66 11.83 27.08
C PHE A 408 -8.08 11.02 25.84
N THR A 409 -9.21 10.36 25.92
CA THR A 409 -9.71 9.47 24.89
C THR A 409 -11.10 9.89 24.42
N VAL A 410 -11.28 10.01 23.11
CA VAL A 410 -12.59 10.20 22.48
C VAL A 410 -12.90 8.96 21.63
N ILE A 411 -13.84 8.15 22.11
CA ILE A 411 -14.30 6.95 21.40
C ILE A 411 -15.40 7.36 20.43
N THR A 412 -15.26 7.03 19.15
CA THR A 412 -16.20 7.44 18.10
C THR A 412 -16.45 6.32 17.09
N SER A 413 -17.30 6.60 16.07
CA SER A 413 -17.52 5.66 14.97
C SER A 413 -16.34 5.65 13.98
N ASP A 414 -16.16 4.50 13.35
CA ASP A 414 -15.34 4.29 12.17
C ASP A 414 -16.26 3.89 11.00
N ASN A 415 -16.26 2.64 10.55
CA ASN A 415 -17.19 2.05 9.60
C ASN A 415 -18.07 1.02 10.34
N PRO A 416 -19.21 1.39 10.91
CA PRO A 416 -20.02 0.47 11.69
C PRO A 416 -20.62 -0.68 10.87
N ARG A 417 -20.72 -0.53 9.56
CA ARG A 417 -21.27 -1.50 8.60
C ARG A 417 -22.68 -1.93 9.01
N PHE A 418 -22.84 -3.18 9.44
CA PHE A 418 -24.16 -3.73 9.85
C PHE A 418 -24.33 -3.80 11.37
N GLU A 419 -23.41 -3.27 12.17
CA GLU A 419 -23.53 -3.17 13.63
C GLU A 419 -23.97 -1.77 14.05
N LYS A 420 -24.60 -1.67 15.22
CA LYS A 420 -24.95 -0.36 15.81
C LYS A 420 -23.68 0.33 16.32
N PRO A 421 -23.44 1.59 15.97
CA PRO A 421 -22.27 2.32 16.45
C PRO A 421 -22.10 2.28 17.96
N GLU A 422 -23.21 2.47 18.70
CA GLU A 422 -23.22 2.54 20.16
C GLU A 422 -22.74 1.24 20.81
N ASP A 423 -23.03 0.08 20.21
CA ASP A 423 -22.57 -1.21 20.71
C ASP A 423 -21.06 -1.36 20.55
N ILE A 424 -20.51 -0.86 19.41
CA ILE A 424 -19.06 -0.84 19.18
C ILE A 424 -18.35 0.07 20.17
N LEU A 425 -18.89 1.28 20.36
CA LEU A 425 -18.34 2.24 21.30
C LEU A 425 -18.32 1.68 22.72
N ARG A 426 -19.41 1.04 23.14
CA ARG A 426 -19.50 0.40 24.45
C ARG A 426 -18.47 -0.71 24.63
N ASP A 427 -18.29 -1.62 23.66
CA ASP A 427 -17.29 -2.68 23.72
C ASP A 427 -15.86 -2.10 23.90
N ILE A 428 -15.55 -0.98 23.22
CA ILE A 428 -14.26 -0.29 23.35
C ILE A 428 -14.11 0.35 24.74
N HIS A 429 -15.17 1.02 25.22
CA HIS A 429 -15.17 1.70 26.51
C HIS A 429 -15.04 0.73 27.68
N GLU A 430 -15.74 -0.39 27.65
CA GLU A 430 -15.60 -1.47 28.64
C GLU A 430 -14.13 -1.94 28.71
N ALA A 431 -13.49 -2.21 27.55
CA ALA A 431 -12.09 -2.60 27.49
C ALA A 431 -11.13 -1.51 27.98
N TYR A 432 -11.44 -0.23 27.72
CA TYR A 432 -10.68 0.92 28.23
C TYR A 432 -10.71 0.96 29.76
N LEU A 433 -11.88 0.79 30.36
CA LEU A 433 -12.06 0.78 31.82
C LEU A 433 -11.41 -0.45 32.48
N GLU A 434 -11.56 -1.63 31.88
CA GLU A 434 -10.92 -2.88 32.34
C GLU A 434 -9.38 -2.77 32.36
N ALA A 435 -8.80 -2.00 31.45
CA ALA A 435 -7.38 -1.72 31.41
C ALA A 435 -6.91 -0.60 32.39
N GLY A 436 -7.81 -0.09 33.24
CA GLY A 436 -7.52 0.92 34.24
C GLY A 436 -7.70 2.36 33.77
N GLY A 437 -8.28 2.59 32.60
CA GLY A 437 -8.68 3.91 32.13
C GLY A 437 -9.70 4.55 33.06
N LYS A 438 -9.67 5.88 33.20
CA LYS A 438 -10.56 6.63 34.07
C LYS A 438 -11.74 7.20 33.29
N GLU A 439 -12.93 7.11 33.88
CA GLU A 439 -14.16 7.63 33.27
C GLU A 439 -14.07 9.11 32.92
N GLU A 440 -13.45 9.93 33.80
CA GLU A 440 -13.24 11.37 33.58
C GLU A 440 -12.30 11.70 32.41
N ASN A 441 -11.51 10.74 31.96
CA ASN A 441 -10.55 10.90 30.85
C ASN A 441 -11.04 10.28 29.56
N CYS A 442 -12.32 9.89 29.47
CA CYS A 442 -12.89 9.28 28.30
C CYS A 442 -14.29 9.84 27.99
N ILE A 443 -14.57 10.05 26.72
CA ILE A 443 -15.90 10.44 26.26
C ILE A 443 -16.30 9.63 25.02
N LEU A 444 -17.59 9.28 24.94
CA LEU A 444 -18.18 8.57 23.82
C LEU A 444 -19.00 9.53 22.97
N ILE A 445 -18.61 9.73 21.73
CA ILE A 445 -19.31 10.58 20.75
C ILE A 445 -19.46 9.81 19.45
N ALA A 446 -20.63 9.26 19.18
CA ALA A 446 -20.86 8.41 18.02
C ALA A 446 -20.62 9.11 16.67
N ASP A 447 -21.00 10.39 16.56
CA ASP A 447 -20.72 11.20 15.38
C ASP A 447 -19.23 11.60 15.33
N ARG A 448 -18.50 11.10 14.33
CA ARG A 448 -17.05 11.32 14.22
C ARG A 448 -16.68 12.79 13.96
N ARG A 449 -17.50 13.55 13.23
CA ARG A 449 -17.30 14.99 13.05
C ARG A 449 -17.43 15.72 14.39
N ALA A 450 -18.48 15.40 15.14
CA ALA A 450 -18.69 15.98 16.47
C ALA A 450 -17.56 15.59 17.44
N ALA A 451 -17.02 14.37 17.34
CA ALA A 451 -15.88 13.91 18.14
C ALA A 451 -14.60 14.72 17.86
N ILE A 452 -14.30 14.94 16.57
CA ILE A 452 -13.16 15.77 16.13
C ILE A 452 -13.36 17.21 16.62
N ARG A 453 -14.51 17.78 16.41
CA ARG A 453 -14.85 19.13 16.86
C ARG A 453 -14.71 19.26 18.38
N TYR A 454 -15.25 18.31 19.15
CA TYR A 454 -15.15 18.30 20.60
C TYR A 454 -13.68 18.37 21.07
N ALA A 455 -12.81 17.54 20.49
CA ALA A 455 -11.40 17.55 20.86
C ALA A 455 -10.70 18.87 20.52
N MET A 456 -11.04 19.51 19.40
CA MET A 456 -10.49 20.81 19.01
C MET A 456 -10.98 21.97 19.90
N GLU A 457 -12.25 21.95 20.31
CA GLU A 457 -12.83 22.96 21.22
C GLU A 457 -12.19 22.87 22.61
N HIS A 458 -11.94 21.66 23.11
CA HIS A 458 -11.39 21.38 24.46
C HIS A 458 -9.86 21.21 24.49
N ALA A 459 -9.21 21.50 23.36
CA ALA A 459 -7.76 21.43 23.28
C ALA A 459 -7.08 22.51 24.14
N GLU A 460 -6.03 22.14 24.83
CA GLU A 460 -5.21 22.99 25.66
C GLU A 460 -3.86 23.28 24.98
N LYS A 461 -3.09 24.21 25.57
CA LYS A 461 -1.79 24.54 25.01
C LYS A 461 -0.81 23.38 25.16
N GLY A 462 -0.19 23.00 24.06
CA GLY A 462 0.77 21.89 24.04
C GLY A 462 0.14 20.53 23.74
N ASP A 463 -1.18 20.48 23.45
CA ASP A 463 -1.84 19.22 23.11
C ASP A 463 -1.38 18.66 21.76
N MET A 464 -1.26 17.34 21.72
CA MET A 464 -1.23 16.57 20.50
C MET A 464 -2.48 15.70 20.38
N ILE A 465 -3.22 15.86 19.28
CA ILE A 465 -4.48 15.15 18.99
C ILE A 465 -4.23 14.16 17.88
N ALA A 466 -4.37 12.87 18.15
CA ALA A 466 -4.26 11.80 17.16
C ALA A 466 -5.63 11.29 16.73
N VAL A 467 -6.04 11.55 15.49
CA VAL A 467 -7.26 11.01 14.88
C VAL A 467 -6.88 9.78 14.09
N ILE A 468 -7.31 8.60 14.56
CA ILE A 468 -6.82 7.33 14.02
C ILE A 468 -7.94 6.38 13.59
N GLY A 469 -7.55 5.37 12.80
CA GLY A 469 -8.42 4.31 12.29
C GLY A 469 -8.66 4.42 10.79
N LYS A 470 -9.16 5.56 10.31
CA LYS A 470 -9.54 5.77 8.90
C LYS A 470 -8.36 6.21 8.02
N GLY A 471 -7.48 7.05 8.55
CA GLY A 471 -6.34 7.55 7.77
C GLY A 471 -6.77 8.18 6.43
N HIS A 472 -6.42 7.51 5.32
CA HIS A 472 -6.74 7.92 3.95
C HIS A 472 -8.12 7.46 3.44
N GLU A 473 -8.90 6.72 4.23
CA GLU A 473 -10.25 6.29 3.82
C GLU A 473 -11.18 7.49 3.71
N ASP A 474 -11.78 7.65 2.54
CA ASP A 474 -12.63 8.79 2.16
C ASP A 474 -14.14 8.49 2.26
N TYR A 475 -14.51 7.47 3.03
CA TYR A 475 -15.90 7.07 3.20
C TYR A 475 -16.22 6.57 4.61
N VAL A 476 -17.49 6.63 4.99
CA VAL A 476 -18.10 5.87 6.07
C VAL A 476 -19.09 4.87 5.48
N GLU A 477 -19.04 3.62 5.93
CA GLU A 477 -19.93 2.55 5.47
C GLU A 477 -20.93 2.18 6.57
N ILE A 478 -22.23 2.41 6.28
CA ILE A 478 -23.37 2.07 7.16
C ILE A 478 -24.40 1.25 6.35
N ASN A 479 -24.71 0.05 6.80
CA ASN A 479 -25.66 -0.87 6.16
C ASN A 479 -25.37 -1.09 4.65
N GLY A 480 -24.07 -1.19 4.29
CA GLY A 480 -23.63 -1.39 2.92
C GLY A 480 -23.65 -0.13 2.05
N VAL A 481 -24.07 1.01 2.57
CA VAL A 481 -24.04 2.31 1.88
C VAL A 481 -22.78 3.06 2.29
N ARG A 482 -22.03 3.52 1.30
CA ARG A 482 -20.83 4.36 1.52
C ARG A 482 -21.17 5.81 1.23
N THR A 483 -20.87 6.66 2.20
CA THR A 483 -20.96 8.12 2.09
C THR A 483 -19.59 8.74 2.24
N HIS A 484 -19.35 9.85 1.55
CA HIS A 484 -18.04 10.53 1.65
C HIS A 484 -17.79 11.04 3.07
N PHE A 485 -16.60 10.74 3.59
CA PHE A 485 -16.10 11.24 4.86
C PHE A 485 -14.58 11.06 4.92
N LEU A 486 -13.86 12.16 5.00
CA LEU A 486 -12.40 12.15 5.11
C LEU A 486 -11.98 12.97 6.34
N ASP A 487 -11.29 12.34 7.29
CA ASP A 487 -10.85 12.97 8.55
C ASP A 487 -10.13 14.30 8.31
N ARG A 488 -9.24 14.35 7.33
CA ARG A 488 -8.50 15.56 6.95
C ARG A 488 -9.42 16.72 6.57
N GLU A 489 -10.42 16.48 5.73
CA GLU A 489 -11.36 17.51 5.28
C GLU A 489 -12.15 18.03 6.48
N VAL A 490 -12.68 17.13 7.30
CA VAL A 490 -13.43 17.46 8.51
C VAL A 490 -12.61 18.33 9.46
N ILE A 491 -11.34 17.97 9.72
CA ILE A 491 -10.46 18.75 10.60
C ILE A 491 -10.26 20.17 10.06
N LEU A 492 -10.04 20.32 8.75
CA LEU A 492 -9.83 21.64 8.14
C LEU A 492 -11.11 22.49 8.16
N GLU A 493 -12.27 21.91 7.88
CA GLU A 493 -13.57 22.56 7.95
C GLU A 493 -13.89 23.00 9.39
N GLU A 494 -13.70 22.12 10.39
CA GLU A 494 -13.93 22.46 11.79
C GLU A 494 -12.95 23.50 12.31
N LYS A 495 -11.68 23.48 11.87
CA LYS A 495 -10.69 24.52 12.18
C LYS A 495 -11.16 25.89 11.69
N GLU A 496 -11.66 25.98 10.44
CA GLU A 496 -12.19 27.21 9.89
C GLU A 496 -13.44 27.68 10.65
N ALA A 497 -14.38 26.77 10.92
CA ALA A 497 -15.62 27.06 11.64
C ALA A 497 -15.37 27.59 13.07
N LEU A 498 -14.35 27.05 13.73
CA LEU A 498 -13.94 27.44 15.09
C LEU A 498 -12.98 28.65 15.10
N LYS A 499 -12.53 29.13 13.94
CA LYS A 499 -11.58 30.25 13.80
C LYS A 499 -10.25 29.99 14.52
N LEU A 500 -9.73 28.77 14.42
CA LEU A 500 -8.47 28.32 15.05
C LEU A 500 -7.26 28.45 14.13
#